data_f2d2e84945a5f8d2615e760ff96e9ff9
#
_entry.id   f2d2e84945a5f8d2615e760ff96e9ff9
#
_cell.length_a   1.000
_cell.length_b   1.000
_cell.length_c   1.000
_cell.angle_alpha   90.00
_cell.angle_beta   90.00
_cell.angle_gamma   90.00
#
_symmetry.space_group_name_H-M   'P 1'
#
loop_
_entity.id
_entity.type
_entity.pdbx_description
1 polymer ?
#
loop_
_entity_poly.entity_id
_entity_poly.type
_entity_poly.pdbx_seq_one_letter_code
_entity_poly.pdbx_strand_id
1 'polypeptide(L)'
;EIGSGLVGSEMCIRDSLQASMEKGTSKSMLDRLALTEERIEGMSNGLRQVVALPDPIGEVLGMWTRPNGLQIGQKRVPLGVIGIIYEARPNVTSDAAGLCFKAGNAVILRGGSEAINSNKAIVKVLREGLKSVGLPEDSIQLIEDTSREVATEMMKLNDYIDVLIPRGGAGLIQAVVKNATVPVIETGTGNCHIYVDEYADFEMAKNIVINAKTSRPSVCNAAEKLLVHEKIAKDFMPIILKALRDKDVEIRGDKSSIAYDSSIKKANKEEWYNEYLDYIIGVKVVNDIDEAIDIINHYGSGHSEAIITKDYDNSQKFLQKVDAAAVYVNASTRFTDGEELSLIHISEPTRPEPIS
;
A
#
# COMPACT_ATOMS: atom_id res chain seq x y z
N GLU A 1 -17.95 13.80 -15.52
CA GLU A 1 -18.16 13.08 -16.81
C GLU A 1 -17.80 11.59 -16.74
N ILE A 2 -16.80 11.16 -15.94
CA ILE A 2 -16.45 9.73 -15.78
C ILE A 2 -17.63 8.93 -15.21
N GLY A 3 -18.37 9.47 -14.24
CA GLY A 3 -19.55 8.83 -13.68
C GLY A 3 -20.64 8.57 -14.74
N SER A 4 -20.94 9.55 -15.59
CA SER A 4 -21.97 9.41 -16.62
C SER A 4 -21.55 8.49 -17.78
N GLY A 5 -20.27 8.45 -18.13
CA GLY A 5 -19.73 7.54 -19.15
C GLY A 5 -19.72 6.08 -18.71
N LEU A 6 -19.45 5.81 -17.42
CA LEU A 6 -19.43 4.46 -16.87
C LEU A 6 -20.83 3.89 -16.61
N VAL A 7 -21.84 4.72 -16.36
CA VAL A 7 -23.25 4.28 -16.26
C VAL A 7 -23.72 3.59 -17.55
N GLY A 8 -23.25 4.04 -18.73
CA GLY A 8 -23.52 3.35 -20.00
C GLY A 8 -22.77 2.04 -20.21
N SER A 9 -21.78 1.73 -19.37
CA SER A 9 -20.93 0.52 -19.43
C SER A 9 -21.31 -0.55 -18.39
N GLU A 10 -22.41 -0.38 -17.66
CA GLU A 10 -22.87 -1.30 -16.60
C GLU A 10 -22.96 -2.76 -17.06
N MET A 11 -23.33 -2.99 -18.32
CA MET A 11 -23.46 -4.35 -18.87
C MET A 11 -22.09 -5.06 -18.93
N CYS A 12 -21.03 -4.38 -19.36
CA CYS A 12 -19.68 -4.93 -19.41
C CYS A 12 -19.11 -5.22 -18.01
N ILE A 13 -19.47 -4.41 -17.03
CA ILE A 13 -19.08 -4.55 -15.62
C ILE A 13 -19.77 -5.75 -14.98
N ARG A 14 -21.09 -5.92 -15.24
CA ARG A 14 -21.87 -7.08 -14.77
C ARG A 14 -21.38 -8.38 -15.40
N ASP A 15 -21.01 -8.39 -16.67
CA ASP A 15 -20.48 -9.58 -17.38
C ASP A 15 -19.18 -10.07 -16.72
N SER A 16 -18.28 -9.17 -16.30
CA SER A 16 -17.05 -9.54 -15.60
C SER A 16 -17.32 -10.19 -14.24
N LEU A 17 -18.29 -9.67 -13.48
CA LEU A 17 -18.70 -10.24 -12.19
C LEU A 17 -19.33 -11.60 -12.37
N GLN A 18 -20.23 -11.76 -13.34
CA GLN A 18 -20.93 -13.01 -13.61
C GLN A 18 -19.96 -14.10 -14.07
N ALA A 19 -19.04 -13.79 -14.98
CA ALA A 19 -18.00 -14.70 -15.44
C ALA A 19 -17.06 -15.15 -14.30
N SER A 20 -16.79 -14.26 -13.33
CA SER A 20 -15.98 -14.57 -12.14
C SER A 20 -16.74 -15.44 -11.13
N MET A 21 -18.05 -15.22 -10.97
CA MET A 21 -18.92 -16.07 -10.14
C MET A 21 -19.00 -17.49 -10.67
N GLU A 22 -19.15 -17.66 -11.99
CA GLU A 22 -19.21 -18.95 -12.67
C GLU A 22 -17.89 -19.75 -12.54
N LYS A 23 -16.76 -19.07 -12.40
CA LYS A 23 -15.44 -19.67 -12.15
C LYS A 23 -15.18 -20.05 -10.68
N GLY A 24 -16.12 -19.84 -9.78
CA GLY A 24 -15.99 -20.19 -8.35
C GLY A 24 -15.04 -19.28 -7.58
N THR A 25 -14.91 -18.03 -8.00
CA THR A 25 -14.10 -17.01 -7.33
C THR A 25 -14.57 -16.75 -5.89
N SER A 26 -13.66 -16.57 -4.94
CA SER A 26 -14.00 -16.33 -3.54
C SER A 26 -14.84 -15.06 -3.34
N LYS A 27 -15.68 -15.03 -2.29
CA LYS A 27 -16.52 -13.85 -1.97
C LYS A 27 -15.69 -12.57 -1.81
N SER A 28 -14.51 -12.64 -1.20
CA SER A 28 -13.62 -11.50 -1.02
C SER A 28 -13.07 -10.98 -2.34
N MET A 29 -12.82 -11.85 -3.30
CA MET A 29 -12.37 -11.48 -4.64
C MET A 29 -13.53 -10.89 -5.46
N LEU A 30 -14.73 -11.46 -5.37
CA LEU A 30 -15.93 -10.90 -6.03
C LEU A 30 -16.26 -9.49 -5.50
N ASP A 31 -16.12 -9.28 -4.20
CA ASP A 31 -16.27 -7.93 -3.63
C ASP A 31 -15.25 -6.94 -4.20
N ARG A 32 -13.99 -7.35 -4.39
CA ARG A 32 -12.94 -6.49 -4.99
C ARG A 32 -13.23 -6.14 -6.44
N LEU A 33 -13.88 -7.03 -7.19
CA LEU A 33 -14.22 -6.84 -8.60
C LEU A 33 -15.49 -6.02 -8.81
N ALA A 34 -16.38 -5.97 -7.81
CA ALA A 34 -17.65 -5.27 -7.91
C ALA A 34 -17.45 -3.76 -8.10
N LEU A 35 -17.98 -3.21 -9.18
CA LEU A 35 -18.10 -1.78 -9.42
C LEU A 35 -19.57 -1.35 -9.19
N THR A 36 -19.86 -0.93 -7.96
CA THR A 36 -21.14 -0.32 -7.60
C THR A 36 -21.13 1.17 -7.98
N GLU A 37 -22.29 1.81 -8.06
CA GLU A 37 -22.39 3.26 -8.29
C GLU A 37 -21.54 4.04 -7.27
N GLU A 38 -21.59 3.66 -5.99
CA GLU A 38 -20.80 4.27 -4.94
C GLU A 38 -19.27 4.14 -5.19
N ARG A 39 -18.82 2.98 -5.67
CA ARG A 39 -17.40 2.78 -6.02
C ARG A 39 -16.98 3.55 -7.26
N ILE A 40 -17.86 3.68 -8.24
CA ILE A 40 -17.63 4.51 -9.43
C ILE A 40 -17.55 5.99 -9.04
N GLU A 41 -18.45 6.46 -8.18
CA GLU A 41 -18.37 7.83 -7.65
C GLU A 41 -17.10 8.03 -6.80
N GLY A 42 -16.70 7.02 -6.02
CA GLY A 42 -15.42 7.03 -5.29
C GLY A 42 -14.21 7.18 -6.21
N MET A 43 -14.15 6.46 -7.34
CA MET A 43 -13.10 6.62 -8.35
C MET A 43 -13.11 8.03 -8.96
N SER A 44 -14.29 8.57 -9.27
CA SER A 44 -14.45 9.93 -9.78
C SER A 44 -13.95 10.98 -8.79
N ASN A 45 -14.29 10.81 -7.51
CA ASN A 45 -13.84 11.68 -6.43
C ASN A 45 -12.31 11.58 -6.21
N GLY A 46 -11.74 10.38 -6.28
CA GLY A 46 -10.29 10.19 -6.25
C GLY A 46 -9.57 10.97 -7.35
N LEU A 47 -10.07 10.94 -8.58
CA LEU A 47 -9.53 11.76 -9.67
C LEU A 47 -9.67 13.26 -9.43
N ARG A 48 -10.78 13.73 -8.85
CA ARG A 48 -10.96 15.14 -8.45
C ARG A 48 -9.94 15.55 -7.38
N GLN A 49 -9.66 14.67 -6.42
CA GLN A 49 -8.60 14.88 -5.41
C GLN A 49 -7.23 15.00 -6.07
N VAL A 50 -6.89 14.11 -7.01
CA VAL A 50 -5.62 14.19 -7.78
C VAL A 50 -5.51 15.50 -8.55
N VAL A 51 -6.62 16.00 -9.15
CA VAL A 51 -6.64 17.31 -9.82
C VAL A 51 -6.31 18.44 -8.84
N ALA A 52 -6.82 18.38 -7.61
CA ALA A 52 -6.61 19.41 -6.58
C ALA A 52 -5.18 19.43 -6.01
N LEU A 53 -4.39 18.36 -6.20
CA LEU A 53 -2.99 18.33 -5.75
C LEU A 53 -2.14 19.38 -6.49
N PRO A 54 -1.08 19.92 -5.87
CA PRO A 54 -0.09 20.74 -6.54
C PRO A 54 0.46 20.04 -7.78
N ASP A 55 0.84 20.82 -8.80
CA ASP A 55 1.52 20.26 -9.97
C ASP A 55 2.98 19.94 -9.61
N PRO A 56 3.40 18.66 -9.68
CA PRO A 56 4.76 18.29 -9.34
C PRO A 56 5.77 18.66 -10.43
N ILE A 57 5.31 18.92 -11.68
CA ILE A 57 6.19 19.13 -12.81
C ILE A 57 6.86 20.51 -12.71
N GLY A 58 8.19 20.50 -12.72
CA GLY A 58 8.96 21.74 -12.68
C GLY A 58 9.22 22.29 -11.28
N GLU A 59 8.73 21.63 -10.23
CA GLU A 59 9.04 21.98 -8.84
C GLU A 59 10.55 21.94 -8.62
N VAL A 60 11.10 23.00 -8.02
CA VAL A 60 12.52 23.08 -7.64
C VAL A 60 12.66 22.67 -6.18
N LEU A 61 13.25 21.50 -5.93
CA LEU A 61 13.42 20.94 -4.57
C LEU A 61 14.54 21.63 -3.80
N GLY A 62 15.52 22.19 -4.48
CA GLY A 62 16.62 22.90 -3.87
C GLY A 62 17.51 23.58 -4.93
N MET A 63 18.19 24.63 -4.50
CA MET A 63 19.16 25.34 -5.33
C MET A 63 20.34 25.77 -4.47
N TRP A 64 21.57 25.61 -4.97
CA TRP A 64 22.79 26.00 -4.26
C TRP A 64 23.85 26.50 -5.23
N THR A 65 24.74 27.35 -4.71
CA THR A 65 25.85 27.91 -5.48
C THR A 65 27.17 27.24 -5.06
N ARG A 66 27.92 26.76 -6.03
CA ARG A 66 29.25 26.20 -5.81
C ARG A 66 30.27 27.29 -5.58
N PRO A 67 31.47 27.02 -4.99
CA PRO A 67 32.52 28.00 -4.79
C PRO A 67 33.01 28.70 -6.08
N ASN A 68 32.87 28.05 -7.24
CA ASN A 68 33.20 28.61 -8.56
C ASN A 68 32.11 29.49 -9.17
N GLY A 69 31.00 29.75 -8.41
CA GLY A 69 29.86 30.55 -8.87
C GLY A 69 28.80 29.78 -9.66
N LEU A 70 28.99 28.47 -9.94
CA LEU A 70 28.02 27.66 -10.62
C LEU A 70 26.77 27.47 -9.73
N GLN A 71 25.59 27.77 -10.26
CA GLN A 71 24.32 27.49 -9.62
C GLN A 71 23.81 26.12 -10.06
N ILE A 72 23.51 25.27 -9.09
CA ILE A 72 22.96 23.93 -9.30
C ILE A 72 21.56 23.88 -8.69
N GLY A 73 20.59 23.40 -9.45
CA GLY A 73 19.22 23.20 -8.98
C GLY A 73 18.73 21.78 -9.25
N GLN A 74 17.97 21.23 -8.31
CA GLN A 74 17.27 19.97 -8.49
C GLN A 74 15.81 20.26 -8.83
N LYS A 75 15.35 19.78 -10.00
CA LYS A 75 14.00 20.03 -10.53
C LYS A 75 13.31 18.73 -10.85
N ARG A 76 12.02 18.61 -10.50
CA ARG A 76 11.18 17.46 -10.83
C ARG A 76 10.83 17.46 -12.32
N VAL A 77 10.93 16.30 -12.96
CA VAL A 77 10.55 16.05 -14.36
C VAL A 77 9.74 14.76 -14.44
N PRO A 78 8.90 14.58 -15.48
CA PRO A 78 8.23 13.29 -15.71
C PRO A 78 9.22 12.14 -15.85
N LEU A 79 8.82 10.96 -15.42
CA LEU A 79 9.60 9.72 -15.60
C LEU A 79 9.58 9.25 -17.06
N GLY A 80 8.48 9.54 -17.79
CA GLY A 80 8.27 9.10 -19.16
C GLY A 80 7.05 8.19 -19.30
N VAL A 81 7.25 6.96 -19.72
CA VAL A 81 6.20 5.94 -19.88
C VAL A 81 6.22 4.98 -18.70
N ILE A 82 5.15 4.92 -17.95
CA ILE A 82 5.02 4.05 -16.78
C ILE A 82 4.20 2.82 -17.14
N GLY A 83 4.78 1.64 -16.96
CA GLY A 83 4.07 0.37 -17.07
C GLY A 83 3.50 -0.06 -15.72
N ILE A 84 2.21 -0.36 -15.64
CA ILE A 84 1.58 -0.83 -14.40
C ILE A 84 0.96 -2.19 -14.60
N ILE A 85 1.47 -3.19 -13.86
CA ILE A 85 0.96 -4.57 -13.87
C ILE A 85 0.19 -4.80 -12.57
N TYR A 86 -1.12 -5.08 -12.66
CA TYR A 86 -1.97 -5.17 -11.48
C TYR A 86 -2.98 -6.33 -11.55
N GLU A 87 -3.41 -6.78 -10.38
CA GLU A 87 -4.41 -7.83 -10.22
C GLU A 87 -5.82 -7.22 -10.05
N ALA A 88 -6.80 -8.05 -9.87
CA ALA A 88 -8.25 -7.87 -9.71
C ALA A 88 -8.73 -6.63 -8.90
N ARG A 89 -8.39 -5.42 -9.34
CA ARG A 89 -8.80 -4.15 -8.73
C ARG A 89 -9.09 -3.12 -9.81
N PRO A 90 -10.34 -3.03 -10.31
CA PRO A 90 -10.70 -2.10 -11.39
C PRO A 90 -10.39 -0.63 -11.07
N ASN A 91 -10.52 -0.21 -9.80
CA ASN A 91 -10.19 1.15 -9.37
C ASN A 91 -8.71 1.53 -9.61
N VAL A 92 -7.78 0.56 -9.60
CA VAL A 92 -6.37 0.83 -9.90
C VAL A 92 -6.20 1.39 -11.31
N THR A 93 -7.08 1.02 -12.25
CA THR A 93 -7.07 1.54 -13.62
C THR A 93 -7.24 3.07 -13.66
N SER A 94 -8.21 3.61 -12.91
CA SER A 94 -8.45 5.06 -12.83
C SER A 94 -7.39 5.78 -12.01
N ASP A 95 -7.03 5.23 -10.85
CA ASP A 95 -6.09 5.84 -9.92
C ASP A 95 -4.69 5.95 -10.57
N ALA A 96 -4.23 4.86 -11.17
CA ALA A 96 -2.95 4.81 -11.87
C ALA A 96 -2.90 5.76 -13.06
N ALA A 97 -3.96 5.77 -13.88
CA ALA A 97 -4.03 6.68 -15.03
C ALA A 97 -4.01 8.14 -14.58
N GLY A 98 -4.81 8.50 -13.56
CA GLY A 98 -4.89 9.85 -13.03
C GLY A 98 -3.56 10.35 -12.45
N LEU A 99 -2.90 9.54 -11.63
CA LEU A 99 -1.62 9.90 -11.01
C LEU A 99 -0.50 10.02 -12.04
N CYS A 100 -0.38 9.05 -12.96
CA CYS A 100 0.63 9.11 -14.02
C CYS A 100 0.42 10.35 -14.89
N PHE A 101 -0.79 10.62 -15.32
CA PHE A 101 -1.12 11.76 -16.16
C PHE A 101 -0.89 13.10 -15.45
N LYS A 102 -1.28 13.23 -14.17
CA LYS A 102 -1.01 14.41 -13.33
C LYS A 102 0.47 14.72 -13.21
N ALA A 103 1.30 13.68 -13.14
CA ALA A 103 2.77 13.79 -13.09
C ALA A 103 3.43 13.89 -14.49
N GLY A 104 2.65 14.10 -15.55
CA GLY A 104 3.14 14.29 -16.93
C GLY A 104 3.64 13.03 -17.61
N ASN A 105 3.28 11.85 -17.12
CA ASN A 105 3.69 10.58 -17.68
C ASN A 105 2.61 9.96 -18.56
N ALA A 106 3.00 9.23 -19.59
CA ALA A 106 2.12 8.26 -20.24
C ALA A 106 2.06 6.97 -19.43
N VAL A 107 0.96 6.21 -19.56
CA VAL A 107 0.78 4.96 -18.81
C VAL A 107 0.33 3.82 -19.72
N ILE A 108 0.96 2.65 -19.53
CA ILE A 108 0.55 1.39 -20.13
C ILE A 108 0.06 0.47 -19.00
N LEU A 109 -1.22 0.14 -19.04
CA LEU A 109 -1.92 -0.62 -18.02
C LEU A 109 -2.03 -2.09 -18.44
N ARG A 110 -1.72 -3.02 -17.53
CA ARG A 110 -1.96 -4.47 -17.71
C ARG A 110 -2.64 -5.01 -16.46
N GLY A 111 -3.96 -5.17 -16.55
CA GLY A 111 -4.77 -5.73 -15.46
C GLY A 111 -4.94 -7.25 -15.53
N GLY A 112 -5.43 -7.86 -14.44
CA GLY A 112 -5.80 -9.26 -14.40
C GLY A 112 -6.99 -9.60 -15.31
N SER A 113 -7.10 -10.88 -15.71
CA SER A 113 -8.17 -11.39 -16.58
C SER A 113 -9.56 -11.22 -15.97
N GLU A 114 -9.65 -11.23 -14.64
CA GLU A 114 -10.90 -11.14 -13.89
C GLU A 114 -11.60 -9.78 -14.04
N ALA A 115 -10.82 -8.72 -14.29
CA ALA A 115 -11.34 -7.35 -14.38
C ALA A 115 -11.23 -6.74 -15.79
N ILE A 116 -10.87 -7.52 -16.80
CA ILE A 116 -10.50 -6.97 -18.13
C ILE A 116 -11.61 -6.12 -18.76
N ASN A 117 -12.88 -6.54 -18.68
CA ASN A 117 -13.99 -5.79 -19.26
C ASN A 117 -14.22 -4.48 -18.51
N SER A 118 -14.10 -4.49 -17.18
CA SER A 118 -14.16 -3.27 -16.36
C SER A 118 -13.02 -2.32 -16.70
N ASN A 119 -11.80 -2.85 -16.84
CA ASN A 119 -10.63 -2.05 -17.20
C ASN A 119 -10.78 -1.41 -18.58
N LYS A 120 -11.29 -2.17 -19.57
CA LYS A 120 -11.60 -1.62 -20.92
C LYS A 120 -12.59 -0.49 -20.86
N ALA A 121 -13.69 -0.64 -20.09
CA ALA A 121 -14.71 0.39 -19.93
C ALA A 121 -14.12 1.67 -19.31
N ILE A 122 -13.32 1.54 -18.23
CA ILE A 122 -12.69 2.67 -17.56
C ILE A 122 -11.71 3.38 -18.50
N VAL A 123 -10.80 2.64 -19.15
CA VAL A 123 -9.81 3.23 -20.06
C VAL A 123 -10.47 3.94 -21.23
N LYS A 124 -11.55 3.36 -21.80
CA LYS A 124 -12.33 4.00 -22.86
C LYS A 124 -12.83 5.39 -22.44
N VAL A 125 -13.46 5.49 -21.28
CA VAL A 125 -14.00 6.76 -20.76
C VAL A 125 -12.88 7.77 -20.49
N LEU A 126 -11.75 7.33 -19.94
CA LEU A 126 -10.58 8.19 -19.70
C LEU A 126 -10.00 8.75 -21.01
N ARG A 127 -9.84 7.89 -22.04
CA ARG A 127 -9.37 8.29 -23.38
C ARG A 127 -10.34 9.26 -24.06
N GLU A 128 -11.65 9.00 -24.00
CA GLU A 128 -12.68 9.91 -24.49
C GLU A 128 -12.62 11.27 -23.79
N GLY A 129 -12.37 11.27 -22.47
CA GLY A 129 -12.15 12.49 -21.68
C GLY A 129 -10.95 13.30 -22.16
N LEU A 130 -9.80 12.67 -22.39
CA LEU A 130 -8.61 13.33 -22.96
C LEU A 130 -8.89 13.93 -24.33
N LYS A 131 -9.50 13.15 -25.20
CA LYS A 131 -9.85 13.58 -26.55
C LYS A 131 -10.79 14.79 -26.56
N SER A 132 -11.76 14.84 -25.64
CA SER A 132 -12.73 15.93 -25.54
C SER A 132 -12.11 17.29 -25.25
N VAL A 133 -10.92 17.31 -24.65
CA VAL A 133 -10.15 18.53 -24.32
C VAL A 133 -8.91 18.70 -25.21
N GLY A 134 -8.81 17.93 -26.30
CA GLY A 134 -7.72 18.05 -27.28
C GLY A 134 -6.38 17.48 -26.82
N LEU A 135 -6.37 16.61 -25.81
CA LEU A 135 -5.16 15.91 -25.33
C LEU A 135 -5.00 14.55 -26.00
N PRO A 136 -3.75 14.02 -26.12
CA PRO A 136 -3.50 12.74 -26.76
C PRO A 136 -4.16 11.59 -25.99
N GLU A 137 -5.12 10.92 -26.61
CA GLU A 137 -5.80 9.77 -26.01
C GLU A 137 -4.84 8.59 -25.77
N ASP A 138 -3.76 8.50 -26.54
CA ASP A 138 -2.73 7.45 -26.43
C ASP A 138 -1.82 7.60 -25.21
N SER A 139 -1.96 8.68 -24.44
CA SER A 139 -1.28 8.82 -23.13
C SER A 139 -1.74 7.78 -22.11
N ILE A 140 -2.92 7.15 -22.32
CA ILE A 140 -3.45 6.07 -21.50
C ILE A 140 -3.72 4.87 -22.39
N GLN A 141 -3.01 3.77 -22.15
CA GLN A 141 -3.15 2.54 -22.92
C GLN A 141 -3.42 1.34 -22.02
N LEU A 142 -4.16 0.36 -22.54
CA LEU A 142 -4.45 -0.90 -21.88
C LEU A 142 -4.02 -2.07 -22.76
N ILE A 143 -3.22 -2.95 -22.22
CA ILE A 143 -2.93 -4.24 -22.82
C ILE A 143 -4.12 -5.16 -22.56
N GLU A 144 -4.83 -5.52 -23.62
CA GLU A 144 -6.05 -6.32 -23.54
C GLU A 144 -5.79 -7.82 -23.40
N ASP A 145 -4.63 -8.29 -23.89
CA ASP A 145 -4.20 -9.66 -23.69
C ASP A 145 -3.73 -9.86 -22.25
N THR A 146 -4.46 -10.71 -21.53
CA THR A 146 -4.22 -10.99 -20.11
C THR A 146 -3.34 -12.23 -19.88
N SER A 147 -2.71 -12.77 -20.94
CA SER A 147 -1.79 -13.91 -20.83
C SER A 147 -0.56 -13.55 -19.98
N ARG A 148 0.06 -14.58 -19.40
CA ARG A 148 1.29 -14.40 -18.59
C ARG A 148 2.48 -14.09 -19.49
N GLU A 149 2.46 -14.59 -20.71
CA GLU A 149 3.47 -14.36 -21.73
C GLU A 149 3.60 -12.88 -22.05
N VAL A 150 2.48 -12.21 -22.36
CA VAL A 150 2.45 -10.76 -22.62
C VAL A 150 2.88 -9.94 -21.41
N ALA A 151 2.49 -10.34 -20.18
CA ALA A 151 2.99 -9.68 -18.98
C ALA A 151 4.52 -9.81 -18.86
N THR A 152 5.09 -10.97 -19.20
CA THR A 152 6.54 -11.20 -19.16
C THR A 152 7.26 -10.40 -20.27
N GLU A 153 6.66 -10.27 -21.45
CA GLU A 153 7.18 -9.41 -22.52
C GLU A 153 7.18 -7.95 -22.11
N MET A 154 6.08 -7.47 -21.51
CA MET A 154 5.99 -6.10 -20.99
C MET A 154 7.12 -5.76 -19.99
N MET A 155 7.54 -6.71 -19.16
CA MET A 155 8.64 -6.54 -18.20
C MET A 155 10.00 -6.29 -18.85
N LYS A 156 10.12 -6.50 -20.17
CA LYS A 156 11.37 -6.42 -20.94
C LYS A 156 11.35 -5.32 -22.02
N LEU A 157 10.30 -4.52 -22.09
CA LEU A 157 10.13 -3.47 -23.10
C LEU A 157 10.90 -2.18 -22.74
N ASN A 158 12.21 -2.28 -22.55
CA ASN A 158 13.08 -1.16 -22.13
C ASN A 158 13.08 0.01 -23.12
N ASP A 159 12.80 -0.25 -24.42
CA ASP A 159 12.74 0.80 -25.45
C ASP A 159 11.43 1.61 -25.41
N TYR A 160 10.43 1.14 -24.66
CA TYR A 160 9.08 1.72 -24.64
C TYR A 160 8.58 2.08 -23.24
N ILE A 161 9.16 1.50 -22.20
CA ILE A 161 8.73 1.68 -20.80
C ILE A 161 9.95 2.08 -19.96
N ASP A 162 9.83 3.23 -19.30
CA ASP A 162 10.90 3.77 -18.46
C ASP A 162 10.90 3.15 -17.05
N VAL A 163 9.71 2.82 -16.53
CA VAL A 163 9.59 2.21 -15.21
C VAL A 163 8.35 1.33 -15.11
N LEU A 164 8.46 0.22 -14.35
CA LEU A 164 7.35 -0.68 -14.03
C LEU A 164 6.93 -0.54 -12.57
N ILE A 165 5.62 -0.55 -12.33
CA ILE A 165 5.04 -0.53 -10.98
C ILE A 165 4.10 -1.74 -10.85
N PRO A 166 4.50 -2.82 -10.18
CA PRO A 166 3.60 -3.93 -9.87
C PRO A 166 2.66 -3.58 -8.72
N ARG A 167 1.36 -3.91 -8.86
CA ARG A 167 0.30 -3.69 -7.86
C ARG A 167 -0.50 -4.96 -7.65
N GLY A 168 -0.18 -5.75 -6.66
CA GLY A 168 -0.85 -7.03 -6.40
C GLY A 168 -0.29 -7.76 -5.21
N GLY A 169 -0.55 -9.07 -5.12
CA GLY A 169 0.02 -9.91 -4.07
C GLY A 169 1.54 -10.11 -4.21
N ALA A 170 2.18 -10.59 -3.14
CA ALA A 170 3.63 -10.83 -3.08
C ALA A 170 4.16 -11.66 -4.27
N GLY A 171 3.37 -12.64 -4.74
CA GLY A 171 3.74 -13.47 -5.88
C GLY A 171 3.89 -12.69 -7.19
N LEU A 172 2.99 -11.72 -7.48
CA LEU A 172 3.12 -10.85 -8.64
C LEU A 172 4.33 -9.93 -8.50
N ILE A 173 4.49 -9.29 -7.36
CA ILE A 173 5.58 -8.35 -7.11
C ILE A 173 6.93 -9.06 -7.31
N GLN A 174 7.12 -10.21 -6.65
CA GLN A 174 8.35 -11.01 -6.81
C GLN A 174 8.58 -11.49 -8.25
N ALA A 175 7.51 -11.86 -8.97
CA ALA A 175 7.64 -12.25 -10.37
C ALA A 175 8.11 -11.08 -11.24
N VAL A 176 7.59 -9.88 -11.03
CA VAL A 176 8.03 -8.67 -11.75
C VAL A 176 9.48 -8.33 -11.40
N VAL A 177 9.81 -8.21 -10.12
CA VAL A 177 11.18 -7.88 -9.66
C VAL A 177 12.22 -8.86 -10.18
N LYS A 178 11.89 -10.17 -10.20
CA LYS A 178 12.82 -11.21 -10.65
C LYS A 178 13.01 -11.25 -12.18
N ASN A 179 11.98 -10.90 -12.96
CA ASN A 179 11.99 -11.12 -14.43
C ASN A 179 12.10 -9.83 -15.24
N ALA A 180 11.86 -8.66 -14.63
CA ALA A 180 11.93 -7.39 -15.32
C ALA A 180 13.38 -7.00 -15.63
N THR A 181 13.58 -6.44 -16.83
CA THR A 181 14.78 -5.70 -17.21
C THR A 181 14.52 -4.18 -17.22
N VAL A 182 13.25 -3.78 -17.34
CA VAL A 182 12.81 -2.40 -17.10
C VAL A 182 12.95 -2.11 -15.59
N PRO A 183 13.44 -0.94 -15.19
CA PRO A 183 13.48 -0.53 -13.77
C PRO A 183 12.13 -0.72 -13.07
N VAL A 184 12.13 -1.24 -11.84
CA VAL A 184 10.91 -1.53 -11.08
C VAL A 184 10.85 -0.68 -9.83
N ILE A 185 9.71 0.00 -9.63
CA ILE A 185 9.33 0.57 -8.34
C ILE A 185 8.36 -0.42 -7.69
N GLU A 186 8.86 -1.22 -6.76
CA GLU A 186 8.02 -2.21 -6.09
C GLU A 186 7.31 -1.63 -4.87
N THR A 187 6.09 -2.09 -4.65
CA THR A 187 5.38 -1.89 -3.38
C THR A 187 5.60 -3.14 -2.55
N GLY A 188 6.19 -3.01 -1.36
CA GLY A 188 6.41 -4.13 -0.46
C GLY A 188 5.10 -4.73 0.08
N THR A 189 5.20 -5.89 0.71
CA THR A 189 4.15 -6.45 1.59
C THR A 189 4.10 -5.63 2.88
N GLY A 190 2.96 -5.63 3.58
CA GLY A 190 2.78 -4.82 4.79
C GLY A 190 2.84 -5.63 6.08
N ASN A 191 4.01 -6.16 6.46
CA ASN A 191 4.16 -6.80 7.77
C ASN A 191 4.41 -5.75 8.87
N CYS A 192 3.39 -4.92 9.14
CA CYS A 192 3.47 -3.76 10.01
C CYS A 192 3.42 -4.14 11.50
N HIS A 193 4.25 -3.46 12.30
CA HIS A 193 4.35 -3.70 13.75
C HIS A 193 3.88 -2.49 14.55
N ILE A 194 3.30 -2.76 15.71
CA ILE A 194 3.04 -1.77 16.74
C ILE A 194 3.80 -2.18 18.00
N TYR A 195 4.65 -1.32 18.50
CA TYR A 195 5.33 -1.48 19.78
C TYR A 195 4.67 -0.64 20.87
N VAL A 196 4.27 -1.29 21.96
CA VAL A 196 3.71 -0.64 23.15
C VAL A 196 4.80 -0.58 24.21
N ASP A 197 5.33 0.62 24.41
CA ASP A 197 6.45 0.91 25.31
C ASP A 197 6.05 0.90 26.79
N GLU A 198 7.02 0.81 27.70
CA GLU A 198 6.78 0.83 29.14
C GLU A 198 6.07 2.08 29.64
N TYR A 199 6.20 3.21 28.92
CA TYR A 199 5.56 4.49 29.24
C TYR A 199 4.27 4.73 28.44
N ALA A 200 3.69 3.69 27.86
CA ALA A 200 2.48 3.82 27.06
C ALA A 200 1.24 4.15 27.91
N ASP A 201 0.32 4.89 27.31
CA ASP A 201 -1.04 4.99 27.79
C ASP A 201 -1.85 3.78 27.31
N PHE A 202 -2.38 2.98 28.22
CA PHE A 202 -3.04 1.71 27.90
C PHE A 202 -4.34 1.89 27.09
N GLU A 203 -5.09 2.95 27.35
CA GLU A 203 -6.33 3.20 26.62
C GLU A 203 -6.01 3.66 25.17
N MET A 204 -5.04 4.54 25.03
CA MET A 204 -4.52 4.95 23.72
C MET A 204 -3.96 3.73 22.96
N ALA A 205 -3.13 2.93 23.60
CA ALA A 205 -2.53 1.73 22.99
C ALA A 205 -3.59 0.75 22.50
N LYS A 206 -4.59 0.45 23.34
CA LYS A 206 -5.71 -0.41 22.97
C LYS A 206 -6.45 0.13 21.72
N ASN A 207 -6.79 1.41 21.73
CA ASN A 207 -7.55 2.03 20.65
C ASN A 207 -6.76 2.04 19.33
N ILE A 208 -5.46 2.34 19.37
CA ILE A 208 -4.57 2.34 18.20
C ILE A 208 -4.44 0.92 17.63
N VAL A 209 -4.15 -0.08 18.47
CA VAL A 209 -4.00 -1.48 18.03
C VAL A 209 -5.29 -2.01 17.42
N ILE A 210 -6.44 -1.77 18.05
CA ILE A 210 -7.74 -2.19 17.51
C ILE A 210 -8.03 -1.49 16.18
N ASN A 211 -7.83 -0.18 16.08
CA ASN A 211 -8.00 0.54 14.82
C ASN A 211 -7.07 -0.02 13.74
N ALA A 212 -5.78 -0.17 14.03
CA ALA A 212 -4.78 -0.61 13.08
C ALA A 212 -5.03 -2.03 12.55
N LYS A 213 -5.60 -2.93 13.38
CA LYS A 213 -5.88 -4.31 12.97
C LYS A 213 -7.27 -4.50 12.37
N THR A 214 -8.29 -3.81 12.87
CA THR A 214 -9.68 -4.20 12.59
C THR A 214 -10.45 -3.26 11.66
N SER A 215 -9.95 -2.04 11.41
CA SER A 215 -10.63 -1.10 10.50
C SER A 215 -10.65 -1.63 9.05
N ARG A 216 -9.57 -2.26 8.58
CA ARG A 216 -9.48 -2.93 7.28
C ARG A 216 -8.30 -3.91 7.27
N PRO A 217 -8.49 -5.17 7.70
CA PRO A 217 -7.37 -6.10 7.92
C PRO A 217 -6.66 -6.56 6.65
N SER A 218 -7.30 -6.43 5.48
CA SER A 218 -6.77 -6.92 4.20
C SER A 218 -5.96 -5.89 3.41
N VAL A 219 -5.40 -4.88 4.08
CA VAL A 219 -4.54 -3.86 3.45
C VAL A 219 -3.13 -3.86 4.04
N CYS A 220 -2.16 -3.41 3.24
CA CYS A 220 -0.73 -3.49 3.56
C CYS A 220 -0.29 -2.67 4.79
N ASN A 221 -1.06 -1.66 5.21
CA ASN A 221 -0.78 -0.87 6.40
C ASN A 221 -1.58 -1.31 7.64
N ALA A 222 -2.31 -2.43 7.58
CA ALA A 222 -2.91 -3.03 8.77
C ALA A 222 -1.83 -3.62 9.70
N ALA A 223 -2.03 -3.51 11.01
CA ALA A 223 -1.09 -4.11 11.95
C ALA A 223 -1.11 -5.64 11.85
N GLU A 224 0.05 -6.23 11.69
CA GLU A 224 0.26 -7.68 11.63
C GLU A 224 0.92 -8.23 12.89
N LYS A 225 1.71 -7.40 13.58
CA LYS A 225 2.42 -7.78 14.80
C LYS A 225 2.23 -6.72 15.89
N LEU A 226 2.08 -7.18 17.11
CA LEU A 226 2.03 -6.39 18.33
C LEU A 226 3.19 -6.80 19.24
N LEU A 227 4.06 -5.86 19.56
CA LEU A 227 5.16 -6.03 20.51
C LEU A 227 4.81 -5.29 21.79
N VAL A 228 4.92 -5.92 22.93
CA VAL A 228 4.58 -5.34 24.25
C VAL A 228 5.78 -5.39 25.16
N HIS A 229 6.16 -4.26 25.74
CA HIS A 229 7.25 -4.19 26.70
C HIS A 229 6.98 -5.05 27.94
N GLU A 230 7.95 -5.83 28.41
CA GLU A 230 7.80 -6.81 29.51
C GLU A 230 7.31 -6.17 30.82
N LYS A 231 7.76 -4.97 31.16
CA LYS A 231 7.36 -4.26 32.39
C LYS A 231 5.86 -3.98 32.49
N ILE A 232 5.20 -3.79 31.37
CA ILE A 232 3.75 -3.52 31.32
C ILE A 232 2.93 -4.72 30.90
N ALA A 233 3.57 -5.78 30.44
CA ALA A 233 2.89 -6.93 29.88
C ALA A 233 1.88 -7.55 30.84
N LYS A 234 2.18 -7.63 32.14
CA LYS A 234 1.28 -8.18 33.16
C LYS A 234 -0.05 -7.45 33.22
N ASP A 235 -0.05 -6.14 33.07
CA ASP A 235 -1.25 -5.30 33.21
C ASP A 235 -1.92 -5.04 31.84
N PHE A 236 -1.14 -4.87 30.78
CA PHE A 236 -1.66 -4.53 29.46
C PHE A 236 -2.15 -5.74 28.65
N MET A 237 -1.46 -6.90 28.72
CA MET A 237 -1.85 -8.09 27.93
C MET A 237 -3.30 -8.53 28.16
N PRO A 238 -3.83 -8.61 29.40
CA PRO A 238 -5.24 -8.97 29.62
C PRO A 238 -6.21 -7.99 28.92
N ILE A 239 -5.88 -6.70 28.90
CA ILE A 239 -6.71 -5.64 28.29
C ILE A 239 -6.75 -5.81 26.77
N ILE A 240 -5.58 -5.92 26.15
CA ILE A 240 -5.49 -5.95 24.68
C ILE A 240 -5.96 -7.30 24.10
N LEU A 241 -5.63 -8.42 24.76
CA LEU A 241 -6.07 -9.75 24.29
C LEU A 241 -7.60 -9.86 24.33
N LYS A 242 -8.24 -9.32 25.38
CA LYS A 242 -9.70 -9.25 25.44
C LYS A 242 -10.26 -8.39 24.31
N ALA A 243 -9.74 -7.17 24.11
CA ALA A 243 -10.23 -6.26 23.09
C ALA A 243 -10.08 -6.81 21.65
N LEU A 244 -9.01 -7.54 21.35
CA LEU A 244 -8.80 -8.21 20.08
C LEU A 244 -9.81 -9.35 19.85
N ARG A 245 -10.08 -10.17 20.90
CA ARG A 245 -11.09 -11.24 20.82
C ARG A 245 -12.50 -10.72 20.67
N ASP A 246 -12.84 -9.62 21.34
CA ASP A 246 -14.14 -8.94 21.21
C ASP A 246 -14.38 -8.45 19.75
N LYS A 247 -13.33 -8.47 18.90
CA LYS A 247 -13.34 -8.16 17.46
C LYS A 247 -13.06 -9.38 16.57
N ASP A 248 -13.19 -10.59 17.11
CA ASP A 248 -12.95 -11.86 16.41
C ASP A 248 -11.54 -12.00 15.83
N VAL A 249 -10.53 -11.32 16.40
CA VAL A 249 -9.15 -11.44 15.95
C VAL A 249 -8.49 -12.67 16.56
N GLU A 250 -7.99 -13.57 15.70
CA GLU A 250 -7.15 -14.68 16.09
C GLU A 250 -5.78 -14.19 16.56
N ILE A 251 -5.36 -14.64 17.73
CA ILE A 251 -4.08 -14.22 18.33
C ILE A 251 -3.08 -15.35 18.24
N ARG A 252 -1.93 -15.09 17.65
CA ARG A 252 -0.79 -16.01 17.57
C ARG A 252 0.39 -15.42 18.35
N GLY A 253 1.20 -16.27 18.96
CA GLY A 253 2.31 -15.77 19.75
C GLY A 253 3.36 -16.81 20.05
N ASP A 254 4.46 -16.37 20.61
CA ASP A 254 5.54 -17.21 21.10
C ASP A 254 5.34 -17.61 22.58
N LYS A 255 6.35 -18.25 23.16
CA LYS A 255 6.29 -18.68 24.57
C LYS A 255 6.10 -17.51 25.52
N SER A 256 6.63 -16.33 25.21
CA SER A 256 6.54 -15.14 26.08
C SER A 256 5.10 -14.66 26.21
N SER A 257 4.35 -14.62 25.11
CA SER A 257 2.95 -14.21 25.07
C SER A 257 2.00 -15.29 25.60
N ILE A 258 2.23 -16.58 25.26
CA ILE A 258 1.44 -17.73 25.73
C ILE A 258 1.48 -17.83 27.27
N ALA A 259 2.55 -17.37 27.92
CA ALA A 259 2.64 -17.34 29.37
C ALA A 259 1.57 -16.44 30.03
N TYR A 260 1.05 -15.44 29.32
CA TYR A 260 -0.02 -14.55 29.79
C TYR A 260 -1.43 -15.10 29.49
N ASP A 261 -1.55 -15.89 28.44
CA ASP A 261 -2.84 -16.51 28.08
C ASP A 261 -2.62 -17.77 27.22
N SER A 262 -2.94 -18.92 27.78
CA SER A 262 -2.78 -20.23 27.14
C SER A 262 -3.66 -20.47 25.92
N SER A 263 -4.65 -19.61 25.65
CA SER A 263 -5.50 -19.69 24.46
C SER A 263 -4.87 -19.05 23.23
N ILE A 264 -3.74 -18.35 23.38
CA ILE A 264 -2.95 -17.83 22.25
C ILE A 264 -2.41 -19.01 21.44
N LYS A 265 -2.67 -19.03 20.14
CA LYS A 265 -2.13 -20.07 19.26
C LYS A 265 -0.61 -19.88 19.10
N LYS A 266 0.11 -20.98 19.13
CA LYS A 266 1.57 -20.92 18.98
C LYS A 266 1.93 -20.51 17.55
N ALA A 267 2.68 -19.40 17.42
CA ALA A 267 3.30 -18.99 16.18
C ALA A 267 4.58 -19.80 15.92
N ASN A 268 4.81 -20.19 14.67
CA ASN A 268 6.10 -20.72 14.23
C ASN A 268 7.04 -19.56 13.80
N LYS A 269 8.30 -19.89 13.46
CA LYS A 269 9.30 -18.87 13.15
C LYS A 269 8.98 -18.11 11.85
N GLU A 270 8.42 -18.77 10.85
CA GLU A 270 8.06 -18.20 9.56
C GLU A 270 6.89 -17.22 9.66
N GLU A 271 5.99 -17.41 10.62
CA GLU A 271 4.83 -16.54 10.82
C GLU A 271 5.19 -15.10 11.24
N TRP A 272 6.40 -14.89 11.75
CA TRP A 272 6.85 -13.53 12.05
C TRP A 272 7.15 -12.70 10.79
N TYR A 273 7.42 -13.34 9.65
CA TYR A 273 7.58 -12.69 8.34
C TYR A 273 6.25 -12.55 7.57
N ASN A 274 5.19 -13.24 8.00
CA ASN A 274 3.95 -13.31 7.22
C ASN A 274 3.09 -12.07 7.42
N GLU A 275 2.61 -11.53 6.31
CA GLU A 275 1.46 -10.63 6.24
C GLU A 275 0.19 -11.51 6.20
N TYR A 276 -0.63 -11.48 7.24
CA TYR A 276 -1.83 -12.34 7.34
C TYR A 276 -2.98 -11.86 6.46
N LEU A 277 -3.12 -10.54 6.28
CA LEU A 277 -4.21 -9.90 5.52
C LEU A 277 -5.63 -10.30 6.00
N ASP A 278 -5.75 -10.68 7.27
CA ASP A 278 -6.97 -11.22 7.88
C ASP A 278 -7.05 -10.77 9.35
N TYR A 279 -8.13 -11.15 10.03
CA TYR A 279 -8.30 -10.96 11.48
C TYR A 279 -7.39 -11.89 12.28
N ILE A 280 -6.09 -11.79 12.02
CA ILE A 280 -5.03 -12.54 12.70
C ILE A 280 -3.92 -11.55 13.08
N ILE A 281 -3.39 -11.64 14.30
CA ILE A 281 -2.27 -10.81 14.77
C ILE A 281 -1.25 -11.65 15.53
N GLY A 282 0.04 -11.42 15.24
CA GLY A 282 1.14 -11.96 16.02
C GLY A 282 1.41 -11.08 17.25
N VAL A 283 1.52 -11.67 18.44
CA VAL A 283 1.80 -10.95 19.69
C VAL A 283 3.06 -11.48 20.33
N LYS A 284 3.96 -10.60 20.75
CA LYS A 284 5.21 -10.95 21.43
C LYS A 284 5.48 -9.97 22.56
N VAL A 285 5.97 -10.48 23.70
CA VAL A 285 6.53 -9.67 24.78
C VAL A 285 8.03 -9.52 24.57
N VAL A 286 8.52 -8.29 24.63
CA VAL A 286 9.92 -7.90 24.42
C VAL A 286 10.50 -7.25 25.67
N ASN A 287 11.80 -7.38 25.85
CA ASN A 287 12.48 -6.90 27.07
C ASN A 287 12.55 -5.37 27.12
N ASP A 288 12.80 -4.74 25.96
CA ASP A 288 13.00 -3.30 25.85
C ASP A 288 12.76 -2.79 24.40
N ILE A 289 12.95 -1.49 24.21
CA ILE A 289 12.81 -0.83 22.92
C ILE A 289 13.87 -1.29 21.90
N ASP A 290 15.08 -1.66 22.32
CA ASP A 290 16.12 -2.10 21.39
C ASP A 290 15.74 -3.45 20.79
N GLU A 291 15.28 -4.41 21.60
CA GLU A 291 14.75 -5.68 21.08
C GLU A 291 13.54 -5.46 20.15
N ALA A 292 12.65 -4.53 20.49
CA ALA A 292 11.51 -4.19 19.62
C ALA A 292 11.97 -3.69 18.25
N ILE A 293 12.94 -2.77 18.21
CA ILE A 293 13.51 -2.21 16.98
C ILE A 293 14.21 -3.31 16.17
N ASP A 294 14.99 -4.18 16.81
CA ASP A 294 15.68 -5.29 16.14
C ASP A 294 14.68 -6.27 15.50
N ILE A 295 13.59 -6.58 16.20
CA ILE A 295 12.51 -7.43 15.68
C ILE A 295 11.84 -6.77 14.49
N ILE A 296 11.49 -5.48 14.58
CA ILE A 296 10.85 -4.73 13.52
C ILE A 296 11.75 -4.68 12.27
N ASN A 297 13.01 -4.32 12.44
CA ASN A 297 13.96 -4.23 11.32
C ASN A 297 14.30 -5.61 10.71
N HIS A 298 14.18 -6.69 11.49
CA HIS A 298 14.46 -8.04 11.01
C HIS A 298 13.26 -8.70 10.31
N TYR A 299 12.05 -8.57 10.86
CA TYR A 299 10.85 -9.24 10.36
C TYR A 299 9.92 -8.32 9.57
N GLY A 300 10.02 -7.02 9.78
CA GLY A 300 9.22 -6.01 9.10
C GLY A 300 9.49 -5.99 7.60
N SER A 301 8.54 -5.42 6.88
CA SER A 301 8.63 -5.22 5.43
C SER A 301 9.11 -3.81 5.06
N GLY A 302 9.47 -2.98 6.03
CA GLY A 302 9.83 -1.58 5.83
C GLY A 302 8.65 -0.69 5.40
N HIS A 303 7.40 -1.09 5.68
CA HIS A 303 6.20 -0.37 5.24
C HIS A 303 5.76 0.70 6.26
N SER A 304 5.12 0.31 7.36
CA SER A 304 4.55 1.23 8.34
C SER A 304 4.68 0.66 9.74
N GLU A 305 5.34 1.39 10.62
CA GLU A 305 5.65 0.93 11.96
C GLU A 305 5.23 1.99 12.99
N ALA A 306 4.82 1.59 14.18
CA ALA A 306 4.36 2.53 15.20
C ALA A 306 4.90 2.19 16.59
N ILE A 307 5.23 3.23 17.37
CA ILE A 307 5.45 3.15 18.81
C ILE A 307 4.35 3.89 19.55
N ILE A 308 3.94 3.34 20.69
CA ILE A 308 3.03 4.02 21.60
C ILE A 308 3.78 4.26 22.92
N THR A 309 4.05 5.54 23.22
CA THR A 309 4.83 5.96 24.38
C THR A 309 4.52 7.40 24.78
N LYS A 310 4.71 7.72 26.05
CA LYS A 310 4.76 9.12 26.57
C LYS A 310 6.20 9.60 26.76
N ASP A 311 7.19 8.72 26.60
CA ASP A 311 8.59 9.07 26.72
C ASP A 311 9.11 9.67 25.42
N TYR A 312 9.70 10.86 25.53
CA TYR A 312 10.24 11.59 24.38
C TYR A 312 11.47 10.89 23.79
N ASP A 313 12.39 10.43 24.63
CA ASP A 313 13.65 9.85 24.19
C ASP A 313 13.40 8.51 23.46
N ASN A 314 12.49 7.68 23.99
CA ASN A 314 12.08 6.44 23.33
C ASN A 314 11.37 6.73 21.99
N SER A 315 10.55 7.77 21.91
CA SER A 315 9.90 8.17 20.66
C SER A 315 10.94 8.56 19.59
N GLN A 316 11.93 9.39 19.95
CA GLN A 316 12.99 9.82 19.04
C GLN A 316 13.90 8.66 18.63
N LYS A 317 14.25 7.78 19.57
CA LYS A 317 15.05 6.59 19.29
C LYS A 317 14.36 5.67 18.28
N PHE A 318 13.05 5.46 18.44
CA PHE A 318 12.24 4.65 17.53
C PHE A 318 12.18 5.28 16.13
N LEU A 319 11.88 6.57 16.01
CA LEU A 319 11.85 7.30 14.75
C LEU A 319 13.18 7.27 13.99
N GLN A 320 14.32 7.26 14.71
CA GLN A 320 15.66 7.27 14.10
C GLN A 320 16.16 5.89 13.70
N LYS A 321 15.76 4.83 14.42
CA LYS A 321 16.36 3.50 14.28
C LYS A 321 15.48 2.50 13.52
N VAL A 322 14.18 2.73 13.44
CA VAL A 322 13.28 1.86 12.68
C VAL A 322 13.41 2.18 11.20
N ASP A 323 13.72 1.15 10.41
CA ASP A 323 13.91 1.26 8.96
C ASP A 323 12.60 0.95 8.22
N ALA A 324 11.75 1.97 8.07
CA ALA A 324 10.47 1.85 7.37
C ALA A 324 10.12 3.15 6.62
N ALA A 325 9.28 3.01 5.60
CA ALA A 325 8.79 4.15 4.80
C ALA A 325 7.97 5.13 5.64
N ALA A 326 7.21 4.63 6.63
CA ALA A 326 6.43 5.45 7.55
C ALA A 326 6.63 4.96 8.99
N VAL A 327 7.03 5.85 9.88
CA VAL A 327 7.23 5.56 11.30
C VAL A 327 6.41 6.54 12.13
N TYR A 328 5.55 6.00 12.99
CA TYR A 328 4.57 6.77 13.75
C TYR A 328 4.84 6.74 15.25
N VAL A 329 4.51 7.84 15.91
CA VAL A 329 4.44 7.93 17.36
C VAL A 329 3.00 8.23 17.77
N ASN A 330 2.41 7.36 18.59
CA ASN A 330 1.05 7.50 19.11
C ASN A 330 -0.03 7.64 18.03
N ALA A 331 0.17 6.96 16.89
CA ALA A 331 -0.77 6.95 15.77
C ALA A 331 -0.89 5.54 15.17
N SER A 332 -2.01 5.28 14.52
CA SER A 332 -2.26 4.01 13.84
C SER A 332 -1.44 3.91 12.56
N THR A 333 -0.93 2.72 12.24
CA THR A 333 -0.29 2.44 10.94
C THR A 333 -1.23 2.67 9.76
N ARG A 334 -2.56 2.71 10.00
CA ARG A 334 -3.58 3.02 9.01
C ARG A 334 -3.51 4.44 8.45
N PHE A 335 -2.80 5.36 9.10
CA PHE A 335 -2.57 6.70 8.57
C PHE A 335 -1.71 6.72 7.29
N THR A 336 -1.02 5.64 6.94
CA THR A 336 -0.38 5.47 5.63
C THR A 336 -1.44 5.23 4.55
N ASP A 337 -2.32 6.20 4.33
CA ASP A 337 -3.42 6.11 3.36
C ASP A 337 -3.59 7.46 2.63
N GLY A 338 -4.16 7.43 1.42
CA GLY A 338 -4.26 8.57 0.52
C GLY A 338 -5.07 9.75 1.04
N GLU A 339 -6.03 9.52 1.92
CA GLU A 339 -6.86 10.59 2.50
C GLU A 339 -6.28 11.16 3.80
N GLU A 340 -5.38 10.43 4.46
CA GLU A 340 -4.79 10.80 5.74
C GLU A 340 -3.40 11.42 5.56
N LEU A 341 -2.50 10.73 4.87
CA LEU A 341 -1.26 11.29 4.35
C LEU A 341 -1.51 11.73 2.91
N SER A 342 -0.98 12.87 2.49
CA SER A 342 -1.10 13.32 1.11
C SER A 342 -0.74 12.19 0.12
N LEU A 343 -1.53 12.01 -0.95
CA LEU A 343 -1.27 11.05 -2.03
C LEU A 343 0.16 11.17 -2.61
N ILE A 344 0.74 12.36 -2.59
CA ILE A 344 2.13 12.62 -3.00
C ILE A 344 3.12 11.86 -2.10
N HIS A 345 2.91 11.84 -0.79
CA HIS A 345 3.81 11.18 0.15
C HIS A 345 3.72 9.65 0.11
N ILE A 346 2.60 9.10 -0.34
CA ILE A 346 2.40 7.65 -0.48
C ILE A 346 2.94 7.13 -1.81
N SER A 347 2.92 7.97 -2.84
CA SER A 347 3.36 7.60 -4.19
C SER A 347 4.87 7.76 -4.40
N GLU A 348 5.58 8.35 -3.45
CA GLU A 348 7.04 8.51 -3.48
C GLU A 348 7.70 7.71 -2.36
N PRO A 349 7.95 6.41 -2.53
CA PRO A 349 8.96 5.72 -1.73
C PRO A 349 10.34 6.11 -2.27
N THR A 350 10.69 7.39 -2.18
CA THR A 350 12.06 7.80 -2.44
C THR A 350 12.85 7.59 -1.16
N ARG A 351 13.44 6.41 -1.00
CA ARG A 351 14.73 6.34 -0.32
C ARG A 351 15.71 7.12 -1.20
N PRO A 352 16.38 8.18 -0.69
CA PRO A 352 17.59 8.66 -1.34
C PRO A 352 18.58 7.52 -1.23
N GLU A 353 18.86 6.82 -2.33
CA GLU A 353 20.06 5.99 -2.38
C GLU A 353 21.25 6.93 -2.19
N PRO A 354 22.20 6.62 -1.28
CA PRO A 354 23.42 7.37 -1.17
C PRO A 354 24.16 7.22 -2.51
N ILE A 355 24.27 8.32 -3.25
CA ILE A 355 25.12 8.38 -4.42
C ILE A 355 26.56 8.26 -3.89
N SER A 356 27.18 7.10 -4.09
CA SER A 356 28.57 6.82 -3.85
C SER A 356 29.49 7.66 -4.77
#